data_c39f6b3b50412e9fe162e1aee85695d3
#
_entry.id   c39f6b3b50412e9fe162e1aee85695d3
#
_cell.length_a   1.000
_cell.length_b   1.000
_cell.length_c   1.000
_cell.angle_alpha   90.00
_cell.angle_beta   90.00
_cell.angle_gamma   90.00
#
_symmetry.space_group_name_H-M   'P 1'
#
loop_
_entity.id
_entity.type
_entity.pdbx_description
1 polymer ?
#
loop_
_entity_poly.entity_id
_entity_poly.type
_entity_poly.pdbx_seq_one_letter_code
_entity_poly.pdbx_strand_id
1 'polypeptide(L)'
;KLIALAGIAMSLSHATAPLSGYEHDISHVLDLIAERTPRPLAQHGTQVALSTLLTTNAYQIFFDEFEPAEINLENCYPTEAQMRARVEAAFRPMDPEGQVAAECWADYKIKLESWHAHRADFEEALQDWSAIRTQLRSLVKPPDVTMQILKAISSPVRFAELVPAPTEDEIRFAFRNAPLIRHRFTLGDLLVFLQWDQETLWKQVNKNH
;
A
#
# COMPACT_ATOMS: atom_id res chain seq x y z
N LYS A 1 -21.00 -9.80 -13.22
CA LYS A 1 -19.89 -10.01 -14.20
C LYS A 1 -18.52 -9.71 -13.60
N LEU A 2 -18.32 -8.60 -12.87
CA LEU A 2 -17.03 -8.23 -12.29
C LEU A 2 -16.51 -9.27 -11.28
N ILE A 3 -17.35 -9.73 -10.35
CA ILE A 3 -16.96 -10.75 -9.36
C ILE A 3 -16.52 -12.05 -10.03
N ALA A 4 -17.20 -12.45 -11.13
CA ALA A 4 -16.81 -13.63 -11.88
C ALA A 4 -15.45 -13.47 -12.57
N LEU A 5 -15.19 -12.29 -13.16
CA LEU A 5 -13.88 -11.97 -13.75
C LEU A 5 -12.78 -11.94 -12.71
N ALA A 6 -13.07 -11.38 -11.55
CA ALA A 6 -12.18 -11.39 -10.40
C ALA A 6 -11.83 -12.82 -9.94
N GLY A 7 -12.83 -13.69 -9.80
CA GLY A 7 -12.60 -15.10 -9.48
C GLY A 7 -11.79 -15.84 -10.54
N ILE A 8 -12.03 -15.56 -11.83
CA ILE A 8 -11.25 -16.13 -12.94
C ILE A 8 -9.79 -15.65 -12.86
N ALA A 9 -9.54 -14.36 -12.63
CA ALA A 9 -8.19 -13.82 -12.50
C ALA A 9 -7.41 -14.48 -11.37
N MET A 10 -8.03 -14.66 -10.19
CA MET A 10 -7.43 -15.36 -9.06
C MET A 10 -7.17 -16.84 -9.38
N SER A 11 -8.09 -17.51 -10.07
CA SER A 11 -7.93 -18.91 -10.45
C SER A 11 -6.78 -19.10 -11.45
N LEU A 12 -6.65 -18.21 -12.43
CA LEU A 12 -5.58 -18.26 -13.42
C LEU A 12 -4.20 -17.94 -12.84
N SER A 13 -4.14 -17.01 -11.90
CA SER A 13 -2.89 -16.62 -11.24
C SER A 13 -2.50 -17.54 -10.08
N HIS A 14 -3.40 -18.44 -9.67
CA HIS A 14 -3.26 -19.22 -8.43
C HIS A 14 -2.93 -18.38 -7.19
N ALA A 15 -3.36 -17.11 -7.19
CA ALA A 15 -3.06 -16.14 -6.14
C ALA A 15 -4.22 -15.15 -5.96
N THR A 16 -4.29 -14.54 -4.79
CA THR A 16 -5.23 -13.44 -4.50
C THR A 16 -4.67 -12.07 -4.91
N ALA A 17 -3.39 -11.99 -5.26
CA ALA A 17 -2.68 -10.76 -5.62
C ALA A 17 -3.40 -9.90 -6.69
N PRO A 18 -4.05 -10.46 -7.74
CA PRO A 18 -4.75 -9.63 -8.74
C PRO A 18 -5.88 -8.77 -8.18
N LEU A 19 -6.37 -9.07 -6.98
CA LEU A 19 -7.50 -8.36 -6.35
C LEU A 19 -7.18 -7.79 -4.97
N SER A 20 -5.94 -7.80 -4.57
CA SER A 20 -5.55 -7.37 -3.24
C SER A 20 -4.19 -6.71 -3.31
N GLY A 21 -4.19 -5.43 -3.58
CA GLY A 21 -3.00 -4.58 -3.65
C GLY A 21 -2.83 -3.73 -2.39
N TYR A 22 -2.12 -2.63 -2.54
CA TYR A 22 -1.81 -1.70 -1.46
C TYR A 22 -3.07 -1.18 -0.75
N GLU A 23 -4.15 -0.93 -1.49
CA GLU A 23 -5.45 -0.50 -0.97
C GLU A 23 -6.08 -1.50 0.01
N HIS A 24 -5.94 -2.80 -0.27
CA HIS A 24 -6.41 -3.85 0.63
C HIS A 24 -5.56 -3.93 1.90
N ASP A 25 -4.24 -3.81 1.77
CA ASP A 25 -3.34 -3.84 2.91
C ASP A 25 -3.60 -2.64 3.84
N ILE A 26 -3.92 -1.45 3.30
CA ILE A 26 -4.38 -0.29 4.09
C ILE A 26 -5.67 -0.65 4.86
N SER A 27 -6.65 -1.25 4.18
CA SER A 27 -7.91 -1.66 4.81
C SER A 27 -7.67 -2.67 5.94
N HIS A 28 -6.80 -3.65 5.74
CA HIS A 28 -6.47 -4.62 6.77
C HIS A 28 -5.78 -4.01 8.00
N VAL A 29 -4.91 -3.01 7.81
CA VAL A 29 -4.32 -2.30 8.95
C VAL A 29 -5.37 -1.47 9.70
N LEU A 30 -6.32 -0.84 8.99
CA LEU A 30 -7.44 -0.16 9.63
C LEU A 30 -8.35 -1.13 10.42
N ASP A 31 -8.60 -2.33 9.89
CA ASP A 31 -9.32 -3.38 10.60
C ASP A 31 -8.56 -3.82 11.85
N LEU A 32 -7.25 -4.04 11.76
CA LEU A 32 -6.39 -4.37 12.90
C LEU A 32 -6.45 -3.31 14.01
N ILE A 33 -6.43 -2.02 13.63
CA ILE A 33 -6.58 -0.91 14.59
C ILE A 33 -7.96 -0.97 15.25
N ALA A 34 -9.02 -1.18 14.46
CA ALA A 34 -10.38 -1.24 14.99
C ALA A 34 -10.60 -2.42 15.95
N GLU A 35 -10.00 -3.58 15.68
CA GLU A 35 -10.04 -4.75 16.58
C GLU A 35 -9.32 -4.51 17.92
N ARG A 36 -8.32 -3.66 17.94
CA ARG A 36 -7.59 -3.26 19.16
C ARG A 36 -8.27 -2.12 19.93
N THR A 37 -9.28 -1.50 19.33
CA THR A 37 -10.11 -0.49 19.95
C THR A 37 -11.54 -1.05 20.10
N PRO A 38 -12.32 -0.68 21.14
CA PRO A 38 -13.69 -1.22 21.34
C PRO A 38 -14.68 -0.57 20.36
N ARG A 39 -14.46 -0.73 19.05
CA ARG A 39 -15.35 -0.21 18.00
C ARG A 39 -15.62 -1.28 16.93
N PRO A 40 -16.79 -1.25 16.27
CA PRO A 40 -17.08 -2.14 15.16
C PRO A 40 -16.13 -1.90 13.98
N LEU A 41 -15.94 -2.92 13.15
CA LEU A 41 -15.26 -2.78 11.85
C LEU A 41 -16.12 -1.96 10.89
N ALA A 42 -15.47 -1.12 10.08
CA ALA A 42 -16.13 -0.48 8.96
C ALA A 42 -16.42 -1.51 7.84
N GLN A 43 -17.33 -1.19 6.92
CA GLN A 43 -17.59 -2.07 5.79
C GLN A 43 -16.34 -2.20 4.91
N HIS A 44 -15.78 -3.39 4.83
CA HIS A 44 -14.50 -3.67 4.18
C HIS A 44 -14.44 -3.16 2.73
N GLY A 45 -15.43 -3.48 1.90
CA GLY A 45 -15.45 -3.04 0.49
C GLY A 45 -15.43 -1.52 0.32
N THR A 46 -16.11 -0.77 1.20
CA THR A 46 -16.11 0.69 1.19
C THR A 46 -14.76 1.23 1.66
N GLN A 47 -14.18 0.62 2.68
CA GLN A 47 -12.85 0.97 3.19
C GLN A 47 -11.76 0.75 2.12
N VAL A 48 -11.80 -0.38 1.39
CA VAL A 48 -10.93 -0.66 0.25
C VAL A 48 -11.12 0.37 -0.87
N ALA A 49 -12.36 0.75 -1.19
CA ALA A 49 -12.65 1.74 -2.21
C ALA A 49 -12.05 3.13 -1.88
N LEU A 50 -12.13 3.55 -0.62
CA LEU A 50 -11.49 4.78 -0.15
C LEU A 50 -9.97 4.67 -0.15
N SER A 51 -9.43 3.54 0.28
CA SER A 51 -7.99 3.26 0.19
C SER A 51 -7.49 3.26 -1.26
N THR A 52 -8.34 2.87 -2.24
CA THR A 52 -8.02 2.98 -3.66
C THR A 52 -7.82 4.43 -4.09
N LEU A 53 -8.59 5.39 -3.57
CA LEU A 53 -8.37 6.81 -3.85
C LEU A 53 -7.00 7.28 -3.33
N LEU A 54 -6.62 6.88 -2.11
CA LEU A 54 -5.30 7.21 -1.55
C LEU A 54 -4.17 6.62 -2.42
N THR A 55 -4.28 5.35 -2.77
CA THR A 55 -3.22 4.65 -3.51
C THR A 55 -3.10 5.13 -4.95
N THR A 56 -4.21 5.44 -5.63
CA THR A 56 -4.15 6.01 -6.99
C THR A 56 -3.52 7.40 -6.99
N ASN A 57 -3.76 8.24 -5.96
CA ASN A 57 -3.04 9.50 -5.79
C ASN A 57 -1.54 9.25 -5.56
N ALA A 58 -1.17 8.30 -4.70
CA ALA A 58 0.22 7.96 -4.47
C ALA A 58 0.93 7.48 -5.75
N TYR A 59 0.27 6.65 -6.58
CA TYR A 59 0.79 6.25 -7.89
C TYR A 59 1.03 7.44 -8.82
N GLN A 60 0.09 8.40 -8.88
CA GLN A 60 0.26 9.59 -9.74
C GLN A 60 1.47 10.42 -9.28
N ILE A 61 1.56 10.70 -7.98
CA ILE A 61 2.69 11.45 -7.41
C ILE A 61 4.00 10.71 -7.69
N PHE A 62 4.04 9.40 -7.47
CA PHE A 62 5.23 8.59 -7.76
C PHE A 62 5.63 8.67 -9.24
N PHE A 63 4.68 8.57 -10.17
CA PHE A 63 4.97 8.69 -11.59
C PHE A 63 5.40 10.10 -12.00
N ASP A 64 4.95 11.13 -11.31
CA ASP A 64 5.29 12.52 -11.61
C ASP A 64 6.66 12.93 -11.05
N GLU A 65 7.00 12.43 -9.86
CA GLU A 65 8.13 12.93 -9.09
C GLU A 65 9.33 11.96 -9.05
N PHE A 66 9.13 10.66 -9.33
CA PHE A 66 10.22 9.70 -9.24
C PHE A 66 11.21 9.82 -10.40
N GLU A 67 12.46 10.14 -10.07
CA GLU A 67 13.57 10.20 -11.01
C GLU A 67 14.71 9.24 -10.56
N PRO A 68 15.04 8.22 -11.37
CA PRO A 68 16.06 7.22 -11.01
C PRO A 68 17.44 7.82 -10.68
N ALA A 69 17.78 8.96 -11.28
CA ALA A 69 19.07 9.62 -11.05
C ALA A 69 19.22 10.20 -9.63
N GLU A 70 18.12 10.36 -8.89
CA GLU A 70 18.11 10.94 -7.55
C GLU A 70 18.22 9.90 -6.44
N ILE A 71 18.10 8.60 -6.76
CA ILE A 71 18.16 7.54 -5.76
C ILE A 71 19.58 7.06 -5.50
N ASN A 72 19.87 6.75 -4.23
CA ASN A 72 21.07 6.02 -3.86
C ASN A 72 20.72 4.52 -3.76
N LEU A 73 21.12 3.75 -4.78
CA LEU A 73 20.82 2.32 -4.88
C LEU A 73 21.29 1.51 -3.68
N GLU A 74 22.43 1.83 -3.08
CA GLU A 74 22.92 1.10 -1.89
C GLU A 74 21.95 1.21 -0.71
N ASN A 75 21.25 2.34 -0.59
CA ASN A 75 20.27 2.56 0.46
C ASN A 75 18.92 1.86 0.20
N CYS A 76 18.68 1.37 -1.03
CA CYS A 76 17.44 0.70 -1.42
C CYS A 76 17.38 -0.78 -0.96
N TYR A 77 18.49 -1.31 -0.43
CA TYR A 77 18.61 -2.72 -0.02
C TYR A 77 18.90 -2.84 1.49
N PRO A 78 17.87 -2.55 2.34
CA PRO A 78 18.04 -2.60 3.79
C PRO A 78 18.32 -4.04 4.26
N THR A 79 19.07 -4.17 5.35
CA THR A 79 19.35 -5.47 5.97
C THR A 79 18.10 -6.06 6.64
N GLU A 80 18.12 -7.38 6.85
CA GLU A 80 17.08 -8.09 7.62
C GLU A 80 16.86 -7.46 8.99
N ALA A 81 17.95 -7.13 9.72
CA ALA A 81 17.88 -6.52 11.05
C ALA A 81 17.20 -5.14 11.04
N GLN A 82 17.49 -4.31 10.02
CA GLN A 82 16.88 -2.98 9.88
C GLN A 82 15.37 -3.09 9.63
N MET A 83 14.96 -3.99 8.72
CA MET A 83 13.54 -4.13 8.39
C MET A 83 12.76 -4.81 9.49
N ARG A 84 13.34 -5.79 10.18
CA ARG A 84 12.73 -6.41 11.35
C ARG A 84 12.47 -5.38 12.45
N ALA A 85 13.47 -4.58 12.78
CA ALA A 85 13.32 -3.49 13.75
C ALA A 85 12.23 -2.49 13.35
N ARG A 86 12.10 -2.20 12.04
CA ARG A 86 11.04 -1.32 11.51
C ARG A 86 9.65 -1.94 11.71
N VAL A 87 9.46 -3.21 11.37
CA VAL A 87 8.18 -3.92 11.57
C VAL A 87 7.82 -3.94 13.06
N GLU A 88 8.75 -4.35 13.93
CA GLU A 88 8.54 -4.39 15.38
C GLU A 88 8.19 -2.99 15.94
N ALA A 89 8.89 -1.96 15.53
CA ALA A 89 8.62 -0.58 15.98
C ALA A 89 7.26 -0.07 15.51
N ALA A 90 6.85 -0.40 14.28
CA ALA A 90 5.57 0.03 13.72
C ALA A 90 4.38 -0.51 14.52
N PHE A 91 4.39 -1.80 14.86
CA PHE A 91 3.24 -2.43 15.52
C PHE A 91 3.28 -2.43 17.05
N ARG A 92 4.42 -2.13 17.67
CA ARG A 92 4.58 -2.08 19.13
C ARG A 92 3.50 -1.25 19.87
N PRO A 93 3.06 -0.07 19.39
CA PRO A 93 2.05 0.72 20.09
C PRO A 93 0.70 0.02 20.27
N MET A 94 0.33 -0.87 19.32
CA MET A 94 -0.93 -1.59 19.34
C MET A 94 -0.78 -3.06 19.78
N ASP A 95 0.44 -3.57 19.85
CA ASP A 95 0.75 -4.96 20.17
C ASP A 95 2.01 -5.04 21.05
N PRO A 96 1.90 -4.68 22.34
CA PRO A 96 3.05 -4.69 23.26
C PRO A 96 3.69 -6.08 23.43
N GLU A 97 2.93 -7.17 23.24
CA GLU A 97 3.40 -8.55 23.32
C GLU A 97 4.16 -9.00 22.07
N GLY A 98 4.05 -8.26 20.95
CA GLY A 98 4.80 -8.50 19.74
C GLY A 98 4.30 -9.65 18.86
N GLN A 99 3.09 -10.16 19.07
CA GLN A 99 2.52 -11.24 18.26
C GLN A 99 2.24 -10.80 16.83
N VAL A 100 1.55 -9.66 16.65
CA VAL A 100 1.27 -9.07 15.34
C VAL A 100 2.56 -8.75 14.60
N ALA A 101 3.54 -8.15 15.31
CA ALA A 101 4.83 -7.84 14.71
C ALA A 101 5.58 -9.10 14.24
N ALA A 102 5.49 -10.20 15.00
CA ALA A 102 6.11 -11.47 14.61
C ALA A 102 5.46 -12.10 13.37
N GLU A 103 4.12 -12.08 13.28
CA GLU A 103 3.38 -12.55 12.11
C GLU A 103 3.68 -11.70 10.87
N CYS A 104 3.62 -10.37 11.01
CA CYS A 104 3.97 -9.44 9.95
C CYS A 104 5.42 -9.63 9.46
N TRP A 105 6.35 -9.85 10.39
CA TRP A 105 7.74 -10.11 10.04
C TRP A 105 7.93 -11.39 9.25
N ALA A 106 7.23 -12.47 9.60
CA ALA A 106 7.32 -13.74 8.88
C ALA A 106 6.94 -13.59 7.40
N ASP A 107 5.88 -12.84 7.10
CA ASP A 107 5.46 -12.51 5.74
C ASP A 107 6.43 -11.51 5.05
N TYR A 108 6.84 -10.47 5.78
CA TYR A 108 7.69 -9.42 5.24
C TYR A 108 9.09 -9.92 4.87
N LYS A 109 9.63 -10.86 5.64
CA LYS A 109 10.94 -11.46 5.37
C LYS A 109 11.00 -12.09 3.97
N ILE A 110 9.96 -12.81 3.55
CA ILE A 110 9.86 -13.41 2.22
C ILE A 110 9.96 -12.33 1.13
N LYS A 111 9.28 -11.22 1.34
CA LYS A 111 9.30 -10.07 0.41
C LYS A 111 10.68 -9.41 0.34
N LEU A 112 11.32 -9.23 1.49
CA LEU A 112 12.67 -8.67 1.56
C LEU A 112 13.69 -9.55 0.85
N GLU A 113 13.63 -10.88 1.06
CA GLU A 113 14.48 -11.85 0.37
C GLU A 113 14.28 -11.78 -1.16
N SER A 114 13.01 -11.71 -1.60
CA SER A 114 12.66 -11.54 -3.02
C SER A 114 13.20 -10.22 -3.58
N TRP A 115 13.09 -9.11 -2.84
CA TRP A 115 13.62 -7.81 -3.24
C TRP A 115 15.13 -7.85 -3.47
N HIS A 116 15.87 -8.46 -2.55
CA HIS A 116 17.31 -8.63 -2.70
C HIS A 116 17.70 -9.55 -3.87
N ALA A 117 16.93 -10.62 -4.09
CA ALA A 117 17.18 -11.56 -5.17
C ALA A 117 16.98 -10.94 -6.57
N HIS A 118 16.06 -9.97 -6.70
CA HIS A 118 15.75 -9.29 -7.97
C HIS A 118 16.43 -7.92 -8.11
N ARG A 119 17.54 -7.71 -7.40
CA ARG A 119 18.29 -6.46 -7.45
C ARG A 119 18.69 -6.08 -8.89
N ALA A 120 19.24 -7.02 -9.65
CA ALA A 120 19.66 -6.75 -11.02
C ALA A 120 18.49 -6.38 -11.94
N ASP A 121 17.35 -7.05 -11.79
CA ASP A 121 16.15 -6.77 -12.57
C ASP A 121 15.62 -5.35 -12.28
N PHE A 122 15.69 -4.93 -11.01
CA PHE A 122 15.29 -3.57 -10.63
C PHE A 122 16.26 -2.51 -11.19
N GLU A 123 17.57 -2.75 -11.09
CA GLU A 123 18.59 -1.84 -11.65
C GLU A 123 18.46 -1.73 -13.17
N GLU A 124 18.13 -2.81 -13.89
CA GLU A 124 17.81 -2.78 -15.32
C GLU A 124 16.54 -1.98 -15.60
N ALA A 125 15.48 -2.19 -14.82
CA ALA A 125 14.22 -1.45 -14.95
C ALA A 125 14.40 0.07 -14.77
N LEU A 126 15.33 0.51 -13.93
CA LEU A 126 15.63 1.93 -13.76
C LEU A 126 16.27 2.55 -15.02
N GLN A 127 17.01 1.79 -15.83
CA GLN A 127 17.59 2.28 -17.08
C GLN A 127 16.51 2.57 -18.12
N ASP A 128 15.43 1.77 -18.14
CA ASP A 128 14.30 1.93 -19.04
C ASP A 128 13.08 2.60 -18.36
N TRP A 129 13.31 3.30 -17.24
CA TRP A 129 12.23 3.86 -16.42
C TRP A 129 11.22 4.68 -17.20
N SER A 130 11.64 5.48 -18.18
CA SER A 130 10.73 6.30 -18.98
C SER A 130 9.68 5.46 -19.73
N ALA A 131 10.09 4.34 -20.31
CA ALA A 131 9.19 3.41 -21.00
C ALA A 131 8.30 2.69 -20.00
N ILE A 132 8.86 2.18 -18.90
CA ILE A 132 8.15 1.51 -17.82
C ILE A 132 7.12 2.44 -17.19
N ARG A 133 7.49 3.68 -16.87
CA ARG A 133 6.58 4.71 -16.34
C ARG A 133 5.39 4.94 -17.26
N THR A 134 5.64 5.05 -18.57
CA THR A 134 4.58 5.24 -19.57
C THR A 134 3.61 4.05 -19.58
N GLN A 135 4.13 2.84 -19.55
CA GLN A 135 3.32 1.63 -19.52
C GLN A 135 2.50 1.54 -18.22
N LEU A 136 3.11 1.76 -17.06
CA LEU A 136 2.44 1.72 -15.76
C LEU A 136 1.33 2.78 -15.66
N ARG A 137 1.58 4.00 -16.13
CA ARG A 137 0.56 5.06 -16.18
C ARG A 137 -0.66 4.65 -17.00
N SER A 138 -0.50 3.86 -18.04
CA SER A 138 -1.63 3.38 -18.85
C SER A 138 -2.53 2.38 -18.12
N LEU A 139 -1.98 1.70 -17.09
CA LEU A 139 -2.69 0.68 -16.31
C LEU A 139 -3.40 1.27 -15.09
N VAL A 140 -2.82 2.29 -14.47
CA VAL A 140 -3.38 2.93 -13.28
C VAL A 140 -4.41 3.99 -13.68
N LYS A 141 -5.64 3.84 -13.20
CA LYS A 141 -6.69 4.84 -13.45
C LYS A 141 -6.38 6.12 -12.67
N PRO A 142 -6.61 7.30 -13.26
CA PRO A 142 -6.47 8.56 -12.55
C PRO A 142 -7.42 8.63 -11.34
N PRO A 143 -7.03 9.34 -10.25
CA PRO A 143 -7.84 9.43 -9.02
C PRO A 143 -9.23 10.02 -9.25
N ASP A 144 -9.36 10.99 -10.15
CA ASP A 144 -10.65 11.63 -10.52
C ASP A 144 -11.63 10.64 -11.15
N VAL A 145 -11.15 9.70 -11.95
CA VAL A 145 -11.97 8.62 -12.52
C VAL A 145 -12.50 7.72 -11.42
N THR A 146 -11.65 7.31 -10.49
CA THR A 146 -12.06 6.51 -9.33
C THR A 146 -13.08 7.25 -8.47
N MET A 147 -12.84 8.53 -8.20
CA MET A 147 -13.77 9.41 -7.46
C MET A 147 -15.13 9.51 -8.16
N GLN A 148 -15.15 9.69 -9.48
CA GLN A 148 -16.40 9.75 -10.25
C GLN A 148 -17.18 8.44 -10.18
N ILE A 149 -16.51 7.30 -10.26
CA ILE A 149 -17.14 5.97 -10.13
C ILE A 149 -17.80 5.84 -8.76
N LEU A 150 -17.09 6.17 -7.67
CA LEU A 150 -17.62 6.08 -6.32
C LEU A 150 -18.86 6.99 -6.12
N LYS A 151 -18.81 8.22 -6.62
CA LYS A 151 -19.96 9.14 -6.61
C LYS A 151 -21.14 8.59 -7.39
N ALA A 152 -20.91 8.00 -8.57
CA ALA A 152 -21.97 7.45 -9.43
C ALA A 152 -22.72 6.28 -8.78
N ILE A 153 -22.07 5.52 -7.90
CA ILE A 153 -22.71 4.44 -7.13
C ILE A 153 -23.14 4.84 -5.72
N SER A 154 -23.11 6.15 -5.41
CA SER A 154 -23.45 6.70 -4.09
C SER A 154 -22.62 6.08 -2.94
N SER A 155 -21.38 5.71 -3.22
CA SER A 155 -20.41 5.23 -2.22
C SER A 155 -19.78 6.43 -1.52
N PRO A 156 -19.37 6.30 -0.25
CA PRO A 156 -18.50 7.27 0.40
C PRO A 156 -17.26 7.60 -0.44
N VAL A 157 -16.85 8.85 -0.40
CA VAL A 157 -15.65 9.35 -1.09
C VAL A 157 -14.59 9.91 -0.12
N ARG A 158 -14.91 9.91 1.18
CA ARG A 158 -14.03 10.32 2.28
C ARG A 158 -14.13 9.34 3.43
N PHE A 159 -13.04 9.09 4.12
CA PHE A 159 -13.03 8.21 5.30
C PHE A 159 -13.93 8.72 6.43
N ALA A 160 -14.10 10.04 6.54
CA ALA A 160 -15.02 10.65 7.52
C ALA A 160 -16.50 10.28 7.29
N GLU A 161 -16.86 9.74 6.13
CA GLU A 161 -18.22 9.29 5.80
C GLU A 161 -18.47 7.83 6.20
N LEU A 162 -17.43 7.11 6.65
CA LEU A 162 -17.60 5.75 7.19
C LEU A 162 -18.23 5.76 8.58
N VAL A 163 -18.89 4.67 8.90
CA VAL A 163 -19.46 4.47 10.24
C VAL A 163 -19.05 3.09 10.75
N PRO A 164 -18.13 3.03 11.73
CA PRO A 164 -17.42 4.15 12.36
C PRO A 164 -16.31 4.72 11.44
N ALA A 165 -16.06 6.02 11.56
CA ALA A 165 -15.00 6.68 10.82
C ALA A 165 -13.64 6.45 11.52
N PRO A 166 -12.57 6.08 10.80
CA PRO A 166 -11.21 6.12 11.33
C PRO A 166 -10.74 7.58 11.49
N THR A 167 -9.86 7.83 12.43
CA THR A 167 -9.19 9.12 12.58
C THR A 167 -8.15 9.33 11.48
N GLU A 168 -7.76 10.58 11.23
CA GLU A 168 -6.70 10.88 10.26
C GLU A 168 -5.37 10.21 10.62
N ASP A 169 -5.04 10.14 11.92
CA ASP A 169 -3.82 9.46 12.40
C ASP A 169 -3.85 7.95 12.12
N GLU A 170 -5.01 7.32 12.26
CA GLU A 170 -5.18 5.89 11.92
C GLU A 170 -5.05 5.64 10.42
N ILE A 171 -5.61 6.51 9.58
CA ILE A 171 -5.51 6.41 8.13
C ILE A 171 -4.05 6.62 7.70
N ARG A 172 -3.38 7.64 8.25
CA ARG A 172 -1.95 7.90 8.01
C ARG A 172 -1.08 6.72 8.45
N PHE A 173 -1.35 6.17 9.63
CA PHE A 173 -0.66 4.99 10.14
C PHE A 173 -0.84 3.80 9.20
N ALA A 174 -2.09 3.52 8.78
CA ALA A 174 -2.40 2.43 7.87
C ALA A 174 -1.71 2.62 6.52
N PHE A 175 -1.80 3.81 5.91
CA PHE A 175 -1.11 4.13 4.66
C PHE A 175 0.39 3.86 4.72
N ARG A 176 1.06 4.27 5.80
CA ARG A 176 2.52 4.12 5.94
C ARG A 176 2.98 2.71 6.26
N ASN A 177 2.18 1.93 6.97
CA ASN A 177 2.60 0.63 7.51
C ASN A 177 1.91 -0.57 6.82
N ALA A 178 0.94 -0.33 5.93
CA ALA A 178 0.33 -1.39 5.15
C ALA A 178 1.34 -2.26 4.36
N PRO A 179 2.44 -1.73 3.81
CA PRO A 179 3.45 -2.57 3.16
C PRO A 179 4.08 -3.60 4.10
N LEU A 180 4.01 -3.42 5.42
CA LEU A 180 4.69 -4.26 6.40
C LEU A 180 3.90 -5.53 6.78
N ILE A 181 2.63 -5.69 6.34
CA ILE A 181 1.75 -6.76 6.84
C ILE A 181 1.66 -8.01 5.95
N ARG A 182 2.18 -7.97 4.74
CA ARG A 182 2.05 -9.07 3.76
C ARG A 182 3.32 -9.29 2.96
N HIS A 183 3.45 -10.49 2.37
CA HIS A 183 4.57 -10.80 1.47
C HIS A 183 4.39 -10.26 0.04
N ARG A 184 3.25 -9.66 -0.30
CA ARG A 184 3.03 -9.04 -1.62
C ARG A 184 3.84 -7.78 -1.78
N PHE A 185 4.38 -7.60 -2.98
CA PHE A 185 5.06 -6.38 -3.35
C PHE A 185 4.06 -5.36 -3.93
N THR A 186 4.06 -4.17 -3.39
CA THR A 186 3.15 -3.08 -3.76
C THR A 186 3.93 -1.78 -3.98
N LEU A 187 3.27 -0.72 -4.46
CA LEU A 187 3.88 0.61 -4.47
C LEU A 187 4.39 1.03 -3.08
N GLY A 188 3.64 0.69 -2.02
CA GLY A 188 4.04 1.02 -0.65
C GLY A 188 5.40 0.44 -0.29
N ASP A 189 5.72 -0.77 -0.76
CA ASP A 189 7.04 -1.39 -0.56
C ASP A 189 8.14 -0.66 -1.31
N LEU A 190 7.86 -0.30 -2.56
CA LEU A 190 8.80 0.46 -3.38
C LEU A 190 9.11 1.81 -2.72
N LEU A 191 8.10 2.52 -2.19
CA LEU A 191 8.29 3.76 -1.45
C LEU A 191 9.16 3.57 -0.19
N VAL A 192 9.00 2.42 0.49
CA VAL A 192 9.84 2.07 1.65
C VAL A 192 11.29 1.82 1.25
N PHE A 193 11.52 1.01 0.21
CA PHE A 193 12.87 0.66 -0.25
C PHE A 193 13.60 1.84 -0.89
N LEU A 194 12.88 2.71 -1.59
CA LEU A 194 13.42 3.95 -2.15
C LEU A 194 13.63 5.05 -1.10
N GLN A 195 13.28 4.79 0.17
CA GLN A 195 13.36 5.78 1.26
C GLN A 195 12.59 7.07 0.96
N TRP A 196 11.45 6.94 0.26
CA TRP A 196 10.60 8.08 -0.08
C TRP A 196 10.15 8.82 1.18
N ASP A 197 10.10 10.15 1.14
CA ASP A 197 9.56 10.95 2.25
C ASP A 197 8.05 10.71 2.37
N GLN A 198 7.70 9.77 3.23
CA GLN A 198 6.32 9.37 3.45
C GLN A 198 5.46 10.42 4.14
N GLU A 199 6.06 11.37 4.86
CA GLU A 199 5.30 12.47 5.47
C GLU A 199 4.90 13.51 4.41
N THR A 200 5.81 13.86 3.53
CA THR A 200 5.51 14.74 2.39
C THR A 200 4.50 14.09 1.47
N LEU A 201 4.68 12.80 1.14
CA LEU A 201 3.73 12.05 0.31
C LEU A 201 2.34 12.00 0.96
N TRP A 202 2.25 11.72 2.27
CA TRP A 202 0.97 11.73 2.98
C TRP A 202 0.25 13.07 2.86
N LYS A 203 0.96 14.17 3.07
CA LYS A 203 0.39 15.52 2.94
C LYS A 203 -0.12 15.80 1.53
N GLN A 204 0.56 15.30 0.50
CA GLN A 204 0.13 15.44 -0.90
C GLN A 204 -1.10 14.59 -1.20
N VAL A 205 -1.09 13.32 -0.80
CA VAL A 205 -2.18 12.37 -1.01
C VAL A 205 -3.45 12.80 -0.26
N ASN A 206 -3.30 13.28 0.98
CA ASN A 206 -4.43 13.63 1.85
C ASN A 206 -5.09 14.98 1.51
N LYS A 207 -4.47 15.84 0.70
CA LYS A 207 -5.06 17.14 0.30
C LYS A 207 -6.40 17.02 -0.42
N ASN A 208 -6.67 15.88 -1.02
CA ASN A 208 -7.85 15.63 -1.85
C ASN A 208 -8.89 14.75 -1.14
N HIS A 209 -8.68 14.43 0.13
CA HIS A 209 -9.53 13.56 0.97
C HIS A 209 -9.98 14.26 2.24
#